data_78927abf3f761e6e462c22b1c6285516
#
_entry.id   78927abf3f761e6e462c22b1c6285516
#
_cell.length_a   1.000
_cell.length_b   1.000
_cell.length_c   1.000
_cell.angle_alpha   90.00
_cell.angle_beta   90.00
_cell.angle_gamma   90.00
#
_symmetry.space_group_name_H-M   'P 1'
#
loop_
_entity.id
_entity.type
_entity.pdbx_description
1 polymer ?
#
loop_
_entity_poly.entity_id
_entity_poly.type
_entity_poly.pdbx_seq_one_letter_code
_entity_poly.pdbx_strand_id
1 'polypeptide(L)'
;VVLDTETTGFSFNHDELIQIAAARMCNGEIVEWYVTFVNPGKEIPDEVAHLTNIHEEDVADAPDPDTALAGLVDFVGDSLIVAHNVGFDRTFVTKRAAGATLKNNIWIDSLDLARIALPRLNSHRLLDLVRAFGGADSTHRADDDVAATCLVYRVLLAAVANMPAPLV
;
A
#
# COMPACT_ATOMS: atom_id res chain seq x y z
N VAL A 1 6.98 -7.44 -2.85
CA VAL A 1 6.27 -6.27 -3.44
C VAL A 1 5.67 -5.47 -2.31
N VAL A 2 5.86 -4.15 -2.30
CA VAL A 2 5.16 -3.21 -1.41
C VAL A 2 3.97 -2.64 -2.19
N LEU A 3 2.80 -2.56 -1.57
CA LEU A 3 1.53 -2.16 -2.19
C LEU A 3 0.84 -1.11 -1.34
N ASP A 4 0.19 -0.16 -2.00
CA ASP A 4 -0.74 0.79 -1.40
C ASP A 4 -1.85 1.13 -2.41
N THR A 5 -3.03 1.52 -1.91
CA THR A 5 -4.20 1.82 -2.74
C THR A 5 -4.93 3.05 -2.23
N GLU A 6 -5.39 3.90 -3.17
CA GLU A 6 -6.35 4.96 -2.90
C GLU A 6 -7.73 4.56 -3.40
N THR A 7 -8.76 4.98 -2.68
CA THR A 7 -10.15 4.57 -2.91
C THR A 7 -11.10 5.75 -2.79
N THR A 8 -12.33 5.62 -3.29
CA THR A 8 -13.37 6.64 -3.12
C THR A 8 -13.89 6.77 -1.69
N GLY A 9 -13.41 5.92 -0.76
CA GLY A 9 -13.79 5.93 0.65
C GLY A 9 -13.46 4.61 1.34
N PHE A 10 -13.98 4.41 2.55
CA PHE A 10 -13.61 3.29 3.42
C PHE A 10 -14.56 2.09 3.38
N SER A 11 -15.66 2.19 2.64
CA SER A 11 -16.68 1.13 2.58
C SER A 11 -16.33 0.09 1.51
N PHE A 12 -15.93 -1.11 1.93
CA PHE A 12 -15.61 -2.20 1.00
C PHE A 12 -16.74 -2.62 0.06
N ASN A 13 -18.00 -2.34 0.44
CA ASN A 13 -19.18 -2.69 -0.35
C ASN A 13 -19.58 -1.57 -1.32
N HIS A 14 -19.21 -0.33 -1.04
CA HIS A 14 -19.71 0.85 -1.75
C HIS A 14 -18.61 1.64 -2.43
N ASP A 15 -17.38 1.55 -1.95
CA ASP A 15 -16.26 2.32 -2.49
C ASP A 15 -15.39 1.50 -3.44
N GLU A 16 -14.69 2.22 -4.33
CA GLU A 16 -13.90 1.64 -5.41
C GLU A 16 -12.49 2.21 -5.41
N LEU A 17 -11.56 1.47 -6.05
CA LEU A 17 -10.19 1.90 -6.26
C LEU A 17 -10.13 3.12 -7.19
N ILE A 18 -9.27 4.08 -6.88
CA ILE A 18 -8.93 5.23 -7.73
C ILE A 18 -7.44 5.29 -8.09
N GLN A 19 -6.58 4.67 -7.28
CA GLN A 19 -5.16 4.47 -7.62
C GLN A 19 -4.66 3.15 -7.02
N ILE A 20 -3.78 2.50 -7.74
CA ILE A 20 -2.99 1.35 -7.26
C ILE A 20 -1.52 1.67 -7.49
N ALA A 21 -0.70 1.52 -6.47
CA ALA A 21 0.74 1.58 -6.59
C ALA A 21 1.39 0.35 -5.97
N ALA A 22 2.37 -0.20 -6.66
CA ALA A 22 3.17 -1.30 -6.15
C ALA A 22 4.63 -1.14 -6.56
N ALA A 23 5.55 -1.45 -5.66
CA ALA A 23 6.98 -1.43 -5.92
C ALA A 23 7.61 -2.79 -5.59
N ARG A 24 8.42 -3.30 -6.50
CA ARG A 24 9.24 -4.48 -6.25
C ARG A 24 10.54 -4.07 -5.59
N MET A 25 10.81 -4.62 -4.42
CA MET A 25 12.07 -4.43 -3.71
C MET A 25 13.00 -5.63 -3.91
N CYS A 26 14.26 -5.35 -4.17
CA CYS A 26 15.33 -6.34 -4.18
C CYS A 26 16.55 -5.79 -3.41
N ASN A 27 17.05 -6.53 -2.43
CA ASN A 27 18.18 -6.11 -1.58
C ASN A 27 18.03 -4.73 -0.92
N GLY A 28 16.79 -4.36 -0.57
CA GLY A 28 16.48 -3.07 0.08
C GLY A 28 16.29 -1.89 -0.87
N GLU A 29 16.41 -2.10 -2.17
CA GLU A 29 16.21 -1.07 -3.21
C GLU A 29 14.97 -1.37 -4.03
N ILE A 30 14.27 -0.31 -4.49
CA ILE A 30 13.16 -0.43 -5.42
C ILE A 30 13.73 -0.64 -6.82
N VAL A 31 13.33 -1.72 -7.48
CA VAL A 31 13.85 -2.10 -8.83
C VAL A 31 12.79 -1.99 -9.92
N GLU A 32 11.51 -1.97 -9.56
CA GLU A 32 10.40 -1.93 -10.52
C GLU A 32 9.16 -1.33 -9.88
N TRP A 33 8.35 -0.64 -10.70
CA TRP A 33 7.09 -0.03 -10.29
C TRP A 33 5.93 -0.49 -11.15
N TYR A 34 4.78 -0.64 -10.50
CA TYR A 34 3.46 -0.68 -11.11
C TYR A 34 2.62 0.44 -10.49
N VAL A 35 2.27 1.46 -11.25
CA VAL A 35 1.44 2.58 -10.79
C VAL A 35 0.38 2.85 -11.84
N THR A 36 -0.87 2.88 -11.44
CA THR A 36 -1.98 3.21 -12.32
C THR A 36 -3.09 3.92 -11.56
N PHE A 37 -3.67 4.96 -12.17
CA PHE A 37 -5.00 5.40 -11.80
C PHE A 37 -6.02 4.34 -12.18
N VAL A 38 -7.18 4.40 -11.55
CA VAL A 38 -8.29 3.46 -11.79
C VAL A 38 -9.56 4.28 -11.94
N ASN A 39 -10.30 4.05 -13.02
CA ASN A 39 -11.62 4.67 -13.18
C ASN A 39 -12.62 3.94 -12.27
N PRO A 40 -13.12 4.58 -11.19
CA PRO A 40 -14.03 3.93 -10.26
C PRO A 40 -15.43 3.69 -10.82
N GLY A 41 -15.77 4.28 -11.97
CA GLY A 41 -17.12 4.25 -12.53
C GLY A 41 -18.16 5.00 -11.70
N LYS A 42 -17.73 5.87 -10.80
CA LYS A 42 -18.55 6.69 -9.90
C LYS A 42 -17.78 7.96 -9.54
N GLU A 43 -18.51 8.93 -9.00
CA GLU A 43 -17.95 10.20 -8.54
C GLU A 43 -16.96 10.00 -7.37
N ILE A 44 -15.85 10.75 -7.40
CA ILE A 44 -14.88 10.83 -6.31
C ILE A 44 -15.38 11.90 -5.32
N PRO A 45 -15.62 11.55 -4.03
CA PRO A 45 -16.05 12.55 -3.05
C PRO A 45 -15.02 13.67 -2.89
N ASP A 46 -15.48 14.91 -2.73
CA ASP A 46 -14.62 16.10 -2.58
C ASP A 46 -13.58 15.93 -1.46
N GLU A 47 -13.96 15.28 -0.35
CA GLU A 47 -13.06 15.01 0.77
C GLU A 47 -11.90 14.07 0.36
N VAL A 48 -12.19 13.07 -0.46
CA VAL A 48 -11.19 12.13 -0.98
C VAL A 48 -10.29 12.84 -1.97
N ALA A 49 -10.86 13.60 -2.92
CA ALA A 49 -10.10 14.36 -3.90
C ALA A 49 -9.17 15.37 -3.21
N HIS A 50 -9.63 16.02 -2.14
CA HIS A 50 -8.79 16.94 -1.36
C HIS A 50 -7.67 16.22 -0.61
N LEU A 51 -7.93 15.02 -0.07
CA LEU A 51 -6.94 14.24 0.69
C LEU A 51 -5.86 13.66 -0.21
N THR A 52 -6.27 13.01 -1.31
CA THR A 52 -5.38 12.25 -2.21
C THR A 52 -4.81 13.11 -3.34
N ASN A 53 -5.39 14.30 -3.57
CA ASN A 53 -5.15 15.13 -4.74
C ASN A 53 -5.35 14.35 -6.06
N ILE A 54 -6.36 13.44 -6.07
CA ILE A 54 -6.81 12.71 -7.27
C ILE A 54 -8.20 13.19 -7.61
N HIS A 55 -8.38 13.68 -8.84
CA HIS A 55 -9.61 14.28 -9.33
C HIS A 55 -10.23 13.45 -10.44
N GLU A 56 -11.49 13.73 -10.79
CA GLU A 56 -12.23 13.07 -11.86
C GLU A 56 -11.45 13.03 -13.19
N GLU A 57 -10.74 14.11 -13.51
CA GLU A 57 -9.93 14.22 -14.72
C GLU A 57 -8.74 13.26 -14.76
N ASP A 58 -8.17 12.90 -13.60
CA ASP A 58 -7.05 11.95 -13.50
C ASP A 58 -7.47 10.52 -13.80
N VAL A 59 -8.72 10.19 -13.47
CA VAL A 59 -9.26 8.83 -13.59
C VAL A 59 -10.15 8.61 -14.81
N ALA A 60 -10.55 9.68 -15.51
CA ALA A 60 -11.52 9.61 -16.59
C ALA A 60 -11.12 8.63 -17.70
N ASP A 61 -9.86 8.66 -18.10
CA ASP A 61 -9.29 7.81 -19.16
C ASP A 61 -8.49 6.62 -18.59
N ALA A 62 -8.54 6.41 -17.26
CA ALA A 62 -7.83 5.31 -16.60
C ALA A 62 -8.54 3.96 -16.86
N PRO A 63 -7.81 2.84 -16.74
CA PRO A 63 -8.42 1.51 -16.84
C PRO A 63 -9.49 1.30 -15.77
N ASP A 64 -10.48 0.47 -16.07
CA ASP A 64 -11.45 0.01 -15.09
C ASP A 64 -10.77 -0.87 -14.00
N PRO A 65 -11.42 -1.08 -12.84
CA PRO A 65 -10.81 -1.80 -11.74
C PRO A 65 -10.36 -3.22 -12.07
N ASP A 66 -11.07 -3.95 -12.94
CA ASP A 66 -10.71 -5.33 -13.26
C ASP A 66 -9.46 -5.37 -14.15
N THR A 67 -9.34 -4.45 -15.11
CA THR A 67 -8.13 -4.29 -15.93
C THR A 67 -6.91 -3.89 -15.09
N ALA A 68 -7.07 -2.91 -14.21
CA ALA A 68 -5.99 -2.48 -13.31
C ALA A 68 -5.55 -3.60 -12.36
N LEU A 69 -6.51 -4.37 -11.80
CA LEU A 69 -6.20 -5.50 -10.93
C LEU A 69 -5.53 -6.66 -11.66
N ALA A 70 -5.89 -6.93 -12.90
CA ALA A 70 -5.19 -7.93 -13.72
C ALA A 70 -3.70 -7.56 -13.92
N GLY A 71 -3.41 -6.29 -14.22
CA GLY A 71 -2.03 -5.80 -14.28
C GLY A 71 -1.28 -5.90 -12.95
N LEU A 72 -1.95 -5.63 -11.82
CA LEU A 72 -1.37 -5.81 -10.49
C LEU A 72 -1.05 -7.29 -10.21
N VAL A 73 -1.95 -8.21 -10.56
CA VAL A 73 -1.73 -9.67 -10.40
C VAL A 73 -0.51 -10.12 -11.19
N ASP A 74 -0.39 -9.70 -12.44
CA ASP A 74 0.77 -10.01 -13.29
C ASP A 74 2.07 -9.42 -12.70
N PHE A 75 2.00 -8.19 -12.21
CA PHE A 75 3.15 -7.55 -11.57
C PHE A 75 3.58 -8.26 -10.28
N VAL A 76 2.65 -8.62 -9.41
CA VAL A 76 2.93 -9.26 -8.11
C VAL A 76 3.43 -10.70 -8.29
N GLY A 77 2.79 -11.48 -9.15
CA GLY A 77 3.07 -12.92 -9.30
C GLY A 77 3.00 -13.65 -7.95
N ASP A 78 3.99 -14.50 -7.69
CA ASP A 78 4.10 -15.27 -6.44
C ASP A 78 4.83 -14.52 -5.31
N SER A 79 5.13 -13.24 -5.48
CA SER A 79 5.85 -12.43 -4.47
C SER A 79 5.04 -12.29 -3.20
N LEU A 80 5.72 -12.19 -2.04
CA LEU A 80 5.07 -11.70 -0.83
C LEU A 80 4.67 -10.21 -1.01
N ILE A 81 3.60 -9.81 -0.35
CA ILE A 81 3.06 -8.46 -0.42
C ILE A 81 3.18 -7.80 0.95
N VAL A 82 3.69 -6.59 0.98
CA VAL A 82 3.79 -5.74 2.18
C VAL A 82 2.88 -4.54 1.97
N ALA A 83 2.06 -4.22 2.96
CA ALA A 83 1.28 -2.98 3.01
C ALA A 83 1.28 -2.41 4.43
N HIS A 84 0.90 -1.15 4.57
CA HIS A 84 0.78 -0.52 5.88
C HIS A 84 -0.69 -0.45 6.31
N ASN A 85 -1.11 -1.33 7.25
CA ASN A 85 -2.52 -1.64 7.53
C ASN A 85 -3.15 -2.54 6.45
N VAL A 86 -2.53 -3.67 6.22
CA VAL A 86 -2.85 -4.69 5.18
C VAL A 86 -4.33 -4.97 5.00
N GLY A 87 -5.13 -4.94 6.08
CA GLY A 87 -6.55 -5.27 6.02
C GLY A 87 -7.31 -4.42 5.01
N PHE A 88 -6.93 -3.16 4.84
CA PHE A 88 -7.54 -2.24 3.91
C PHE A 88 -7.21 -2.61 2.46
N ASP A 89 -5.94 -2.55 2.09
CA ASP A 89 -5.51 -2.80 0.71
C ASP A 89 -5.87 -4.19 0.22
N ARG A 90 -5.59 -5.21 1.04
CA ARG A 90 -5.93 -6.60 0.72
C ARG A 90 -7.40 -6.77 0.41
N THR A 91 -8.28 -6.13 1.18
CA THR A 91 -9.73 -6.25 0.95
C THR A 91 -10.13 -5.62 -0.38
N PHE A 92 -9.66 -4.39 -0.67
CA PHE A 92 -10.00 -3.71 -1.91
C PHE A 92 -9.46 -4.44 -3.15
N VAL A 93 -8.20 -4.89 -3.14
CA VAL A 93 -7.62 -5.57 -4.33
C VAL A 93 -8.16 -6.97 -4.53
N THR A 94 -8.64 -7.65 -3.47
CA THR A 94 -9.12 -9.04 -3.58
C THR A 94 -10.64 -9.21 -3.60
N LYS A 95 -11.42 -8.14 -3.45
CA LYS A 95 -12.88 -8.21 -3.50
C LYS A 95 -13.43 -8.57 -4.88
N ARG A 96 -12.72 -8.19 -5.95
CA ARG A 96 -13.08 -8.51 -7.33
C ARG A 96 -12.40 -9.78 -7.81
N ALA A 97 -13.03 -10.46 -8.78
CA ALA A 97 -12.52 -11.72 -9.33
C ALA A 97 -11.11 -11.55 -9.95
N ALA A 98 -10.85 -10.41 -10.62
CA ALA A 98 -9.55 -10.12 -11.25
C ALA A 98 -8.38 -10.10 -10.25
N GLY A 99 -8.61 -9.63 -9.03
CA GLY A 99 -7.58 -9.59 -7.97
C GLY A 99 -7.63 -10.75 -6.98
N ALA A 100 -8.62 -11.65 -7.10
CA ALA A 100 -8.90 -12.66 -6.07
C ALA A 100 -7.74 -13.63 -5.81
N THR A 101 -6.89 -13.89 -6.81
CA THR A 101 -5.72 -14.76 -6.69
C THR A 101 -4.69 -14.25 -5.69
N LEU A 102 -4.61 -12.94 -5.48
CA LEU A 102 -3.71 -12.30 -4.51
C LEU A 102 -4.02 -12.71 -3.05
N LYS A 103 -5.18 -13.31 -2.77
CA LYS A 103 -5.49 -13.90 -1.45
C LYS A 103 -4.51 -15.01 -1.07
N ASN A 104 -3.92 -15.68 -2.06
CA ASN A 104 -3.03 -16.81 -1.86
C ASN A 104 -1.58 -16.38 -1.57
N ASN A 105 -1.22 -15.12 -1.87
CA ASN A 105 0.09 -14.59 -1.55
C ASN A 105 0.26 -14.42 -0.04
N ILE A 106 1.51 -14.42 0.42
CA ILE A 106 1.83 -14.06 1.80
C ILE A 106 1.74 -12.55 1.95
N TRP A 107 0.95 -12.08 2.92
CA TRP A 107 0.80 -10.67 3.25
C TRP A 107 1.50 -10.35 4.57
N ILE A 108 2.26 -9.27 4.58
CA ILE A 108 2.97 -8.76 5.75
C ILE A 108 2.44 -7.36 6.06
N ASP A 109 1.95 -7.17 7.29
CA ASP A 109 1.52 -5.86 7.77
C ASP A 109 2.71 -5.10 8.37
N SER A 110 3.16 -4.03 7.69
CA SER A 110 4.24 -3.21 8.20
C SER A 110 3.84 -2.39 9.45
N LEU A 111 2.54 -2.14 9.65
CA LEU A 111 2.02 -1.50 10.87
C LEU A 111 2.20 -2.42 12.09
N ASP A 112 1.83 -3.70 11.96
CA ASP A 112 2.01 -4.68 13.04
C ASP A 112 3.50 -4.94 13.30
N LEU A 113 4.30 -5.03 12.25
CA LEU A 113 5.74 -5.16 12.37
C LEU A 113 6.34 -3.95 13.11
N ALA A 114 5.87 -2.73 12.83
CA ALA A 114 6.31 -1.52 13.54
C ALA A 114 5.94 -1.54 15.03
N ARG A 115 4.73 -2.01 15.37
CA ARG A 115 4.30 -2.16 16.76
C ARG A 115 5.17 -3.13 17.55
N ILE A 116 5.60 -4.22 16.89
CA ILE A 116 6.49 -5.23 17.49
C ILE A 116 7.92 -4.69 17.63
N ALA A 117 8.46 -4.09 16.55
CA ALA A 117 9.85 -3.64 16.50
C ALA A 117 10.10 -2.38 17.34
N LEU A 118 9.10 -1.50 17.43
CA LEU A 118 9.22 -0.16 18.03
C LEU A 118 8.11 0.12 19.05
N PRO A 119 7.93 -0.73 20.07
CA PRO A 119 6.78 -0.66 20.98
C PRO A 119 6.71 0.63 21.83
N ARG A 120 7.78 1.42 21.85
CA ARG A 120 7.86 2.66 22.65
C ARG A 120 7.47 3.92 21.87
N LEU A 121 7.20 3.80 20.56
CA LEU A 121 6.70 4.92 19.78
C LEU A 121 5.23 5.21 20.15
N ASN A 122 4.90 6.50 20.23
CA ASN A 122 3.54 6.94 20.54
C ASN A 122 2.55 6.73 19.36
N SER A 123 3.06 6.66 18.16
CA SER A 123 2.28 6.45 16.94
C SER A 123 3.04 5.55 15.96
N HIS A 124 2.30 4.69 15.27
CA HIS A 124 2.82 3.81 14.23
C HIS A 124 2.16 4.10 12.87
N ARG A 125 1.53 5.27 12.70
CA ARG A 125 1.03 5.71 11.39
C ARG A 125 2.21 5.89 10.45
N LEU A 126 2.01 5.60 9.16
CA LEU A 126 3.06 5.66 8.15
C LEU A 126 3.84 6.98 8.18
N LEU A 127 3.12 8.10 8.17
CA LEU A 127 3.71 9.44 8.19
C LEU A 127 4.58 9.69 9.44
N ASP A 128 4.13 9.22 10.61
CA ASP A 128 4.86 9.41 11.87
C ASP A 128 6.13 8.54 11.90
N LEU A 129 6.07 7.33 11.34
CA LEU A 129 7.24 6.47 11.17
C LEU A 129 8.26 7.07 10.20
N VAL A 130 7.79 7.56 9.05
CA VAL A 130 8.63 8.22 8.05
C VAL A 130 9.38 9.41 8.67
N ARG A 131 8.68 10.27 9.40
CA ARG A 131 9.28 11.41 10.11
C ARG A 131 10.29 10.97 11.17
N ALA A 132 9.97 9.92 11.94
CA ALA A 132 10.89 9.36 12.94
C ALA A 132 12.18 8.81 12.31
N PHE A 133 12.12 8.35 11.05
CA PHE A 133 13.27 7.80 10.32
C PHE A 133 13.96 8.83 9.41
N GLY A 134 13.53 10.10 9.45
CA GLY A 134 14.13 11.18 8.67
C GLY A 134 13.76 11.19 7.19
N GLY A 135 12.65 10.55 6.83
CA GLY A 135 12.08 10.59 5.48
C GLY A 135 11.29 11.87 5.20
N ALA A 136 10.96 12.10 3.94
CA ALA A 136 10.07 13.19 3.52
C ALA A 136 8.60 12.81 3.80
N ASP A 137 7.76 13.82 4.03
CA ASP A 137 6.32 13.60 4.21
C ASP A 137 5.70 12.98 2.95
N SER A 138 4.82 12.02 3.13
CA SER A 138 4.01 11.47 2.04
C SER A 138 2.85 12.40 1.71
N THR A 139 2.33 12.30 0.49
CA THR A 139 1.32 13.21 -0.04
C THR A 139 -0.09 12.60 -0.09
N HIS A 140 -0.31 11.44 0.54
CA HIS A 140 -1.54 10.65 0.39
C HIS A 140 -1.82 10.30 -1.08
N ARG A 141 -0.79 9.93 -1.79
CA ARG A 141 -0.86 9.27 -3.10
C ARG A 141 -0.23 7.89 -2.94
N ALA A 142 -0.83 6.89 -3.56
CA ALA A 142 -0.39 5.50 -3.37
C ALA A 142 1.09 5.29 -3.72
N ASP A 143 1.62 5.96 -4.74
CA ASP A 143 3.03 5.86 -5.11
C ASP A 143 3.99 6.45 -4.06
N ASP A 144 3.63 7.61 -3.47
CA ASP A 144 4.41 8.19 -2.36
C ASP A 144 4.32 7.33 -1.11
N ASP A 145 3.14 6.78 -0.80
CA ASP A 145 2.93 5.92 0.36
C ASP A 145 3.62 4.56 0.21
N VAL A 146 3.70 4.02 -1.01
CA VAL A 146 4.55 2.85 -1.31
C VAL A 146 6.03 3.16 -1.06
N ALA A 147 6.54 4.29 -1.55
CA ALA A 147 7.94 4.69 -1.33
C ALA A 147 8.24 4.85 0.17
N ALA A 148 7.32 5.49 0.92
CA ALA A 148 7.37 5.64 2.36
C ALA A 148 7.36 4.27 3.07
N THR A 149 6.47 3.37 2.67
CA THR A 149 6.37 2.02 3.23
C THR A 149 7.62 1.19 2.93
N CYS A 150 8.25 1.33 1.75
CA CYS A 150 9.53 0.70 1.44
C CYS A 150 10.63 1.14 2.41
N LEU A 151 10.73 2.46 2.67
CA LEU A 151 11.68 3.00 3.65
C LEU A 151 11.42 2.43 5.04
N VAL A 152 10.19 2.50 5.51
CA VAL A 152 9.78 2.01 6.83
C VAL A 152 10.07 0.50 6.94
N TYR A 153 9.64 -0.29 5.98
CA TYR A 153 9.83 -1.74 5.99
C TYR A 153 11.32 -2.13 6.06
N ARG A 154 12.19 -1.45 5.30
CA ARG A 154 13.64 -1.65 5.35
C ARG A 154 14.21 -1.39 6.75
N VAL A 155 13.79 -0.30 7.39
CA VAL A 155 14.23 0.05 8.76
C VAL A 155 13.71 -0.98 9.77
N LEU A 156 12.46 -1.41 9.64
CA LEU A 156 11.86 -2.41 10.52
C LEU A 156 12.54 -3.77 10.41
N LEU A 157 12.89 -4.21 9.20
CA LEU A 157 13.65 -5.46 9.01
C LEU A 157 15.02 -5.40 9.71
N ALA A 158 15.72 -4.27 9.60
CA ALA A 158 16.99 -4.07 10.30
C ALA A 158 16.81 -4.06 11.83
N ALA A 159 15.74 -3.45 12.33
CA ALA A 159 15.41 -3.44 13.76
C ALA A 159 15.13 -4.85 14.28
N VAL A 160 14.30 -5.62 13.58
CA VAL A 160 13.96 -7.01 13.96
C VAL A 160 15.19 -7.92 13.91
N ALA A 161 16.05 -7.77 12.90
CA ALA A 161 17.29 -8.56 12.78
C ALA A 161 18.26 -8.33 13.95
N ASN A 162 18.19 -7.18 14.62
CA ASN A 162 19.01 -6.83 15.78
C ASN A 162 18.31 -7.10 17.13
N MET A 163 17.11 -7.68 17.14
CA MET A 163 16.45 -8.06 18.40
C MET A 163 17.21 -9.24 19.05
N PRO A 164 17.33 -9.23 20.40
CA PRO A 164 17.88 -10.39 21.10
C PRO A 164 17.02 -11.63 20.81
N ALA A 165 17.67 -12.77 20.61
CA ALA A 165 16.98 -14.04 20.44
C ALA A 165 16.05 -14.26 21.66
N PRO A 166 14.82 -14.79 21.45
CA PRO A 166 13.96 -15.12 22.58
C PRO A 166 14.69 -16.10 23.50
N LEU A 167 14.70 -15.80 24.80
CA LEU A 167 15.15 -16.75 25.81
C LEU A 167 14.20 -17.94 25.75
N VAL A 168 14.68 -19.09 25.28
CA VAL A 168 13.96 -20.36 25.26
C VAL A 168 13.95 -20.92 26.67
#